data_13838a43e0c9cbe2ce4b96c74a1093d6
#
_entry.id   13838a43e0c9cbe2ce4b96c74a1093d6
#
_cell.length_a   1.000
_cell.length_b   1.000
_cell.length_c   1.000
_cell.angle_alpha   90.00
_cell.angle_beta   90.00
_cell.angle_gamma   90.00
#
_symmetry.space_group_name_H-M   'P 1'
#
loop_
_entity.id
_entity.type
_entity.pdbx_description
1 polymer ?
#
loop_
_entity_poly.entity_id
_entity_poly.type
_entity_poly.pdbx_seq_one_letter_code
_entity_poly.pdbx_strand_id
1 'polypeptide(L)'
;TNGSRTDMINNTRQDVSRWSVFLNKTHSFASGWGLNYGVHGGYASSKNYSEYLYDQGAGYEMDEEALEDNTQKEYIVDIFAEVSKSFGERFSATVGLKGEYFKSDYASSRENMNLWNEGALFPTVSLSYTFSPRHILQFDISSDKTYPGYWQVSPQVTPLNSYSEVAGNPLLKPYRTYEGQMVYIFRQKYMLVAFCEYTPDYFAQLPYQSDTELKTVFRFENMDYSLEAGLAVIIPFNVGRFWNSRITLRGWRMQEKNDNFHGISYNREAYLGLAHMSNTFNLCDKPNLKMTIDGQYVTPGAIQGIYDLGSMYEISAGLKWTFLNDRASLTLKGDDIFASSIPRTIKINQGNQWSRMRKLNDERCLKLSFVWKFGGYKEREHDSIDTSRFGK
;
A
#
# COMPACT_ATOMS: atom_id res chain seq x y z
N THR A 1 25.35 27.98 25.27
CA THR A 1 24.66 26.72 25.62
C THR A 1 25.69 25.62 25.52
N ASN A 2 26.15 25.10 26.67
CA ASN A 2 26.94 23.86 26.70
C ASN A 2 26.01 22.70 26.29
N GLY A 3 26.00 22.36 25.02
CA GLY A 3 25.31 21.18 24.53
C GLY A 3 26.08 19.95 24.97
N SER A 4 25.53 19.17 25.89
CA SER A 4 26.03 17.81 26.13
C SER A 4 25.78 16.99 24.88
N ARG A 5 26.81 16.36 24.36
CA ARG A 5 26.69 15.38 23.26
C ARG A 5 26.36 14.04 23.88
N THR A 6 25.33 13.38 23.40
CA THR A 6 24.99 12.01 23.73
C THR A 6 25.14 11.19 22.45
N ASP A 7 26.01 10.21 22.45
CA ASP A 7 26.13 9.26 21.35
C ASP A 7 25.20 8.06 21.62
N MET A 8 24.50 7.60 20.58
CA MET A 8 23.54 6.50 20.67
C MET A 8 23.90 5.41 19.66
N ILE A 9 23.87 4.15 20.10
CA ILE A 9 23.96 2.97 19.26
C ILE A 9 22.67 2.19 19.40
N ASN A 10 22.07 1.80 18.27
CA ASN A 10 20.94 0.90 18.24
C ASN A 10 21.35 -0.40 17.53
N ASN A 11 21.25 -1.52 18.23
CA ASN A 11 21.45 -2.86 17.69
C ASN A 11 20.10 -3.56 17.57
N THR A 12 19.72 -3.92 16.35
CA THR A 12 18.42 -4.55 16.07
C THR A 12 18.63 -5.86 15.34
N ARG A 13 17.88 -6.89 15.75
CA ARG A 13 17.83 -8.19 15.09
C ARG A 13 16.40 -8.68 14.99
N GLN A 14 16.03 -9.16 13.80
CA GLN A 14 14.75 -9.80 13.57
C GLN A 14 14.97 -11.16 12.88
N ASP A 15 14.40 -12.22 13.47
CA ASP A 15 14.38 -13.56 12.89
C ASP A 15 12.91 -13.94 12.59
N VAL A 16 12.61 -14.20 11.32
CA VAL A 16 11.24 -14.52 10.86
C VAL A 16 11.20 -15.92 10.24
N SER A 17 10.24 -16.72 10.69
CA SER A 17 9.91 -18.01 10.08
C SER A 17 8.44 -18.01 9.65
N ARG A 18 8.15 -18.38 8.40
CA ARG A 18 6.79 -18.46 7.88
C ARG A 18 6.58 -19.75 7.10
N TRP A 19 5.45 -20.41 7.36
CA TRP A 19 4.99 -21.61 6.67
C TRP A 19 3.59 -21.35 6.13
N SER A 20 3.32 -21.74 4.88
CA SER A 20 2.02 -21.62 4.27
C SER A 20 1.73 -22.84 3.41
N VAL A 21 0.50 -23.33 3.49
CA VAL A 21 0.00 -24.45 2.68
C VAL A 21 -1.30 -24.00 2.01
N PHE A 22 -1.36 -24.16 0.70
CA PHE A 22 -2.52 -23.84 -0.12
C PHE A 22 -2.99 -25.10 -0.85
N LEU A 23 -4.29 -25.37 -0.76
CA LEU A 23 -4.96 -26.40 -1.52
C LEU A 23 -6.17 -25.79 -2.19
N ASN A 24 -6.20 -25.77 -3.51
CA ASN A 24 -7.35 -25.26 -4.25
C ASN A 24 -7.72 -26.20 -5.39
N LYS A 25 -8.99 -26.16 -5.78
CA LYS A 25 -9.51 -26.93 -6.89
C LYS A 25 -10.61 -26.16 -7.62
N THR A 26 -10.54 -26.22 -8.95
CA THR A 26 -11.54 -25.67 -9.83
C THR A 26 -12.26 -26.79 -10.58
N HIS A 27 -13.59 -26.75 -10.62
CA HIS A 27 -14.45 -27.61 -11.40
C HIS A 27 -15.25 -26.79 -12.41
N SER A 28 -15.29 -27.25 -13.65
CA SER A 28 -16.17 -26.73 -14.68
C SER A 28 -17.20 -27.78 -15.05
N PHE A 29 -18.46 -27.44 -14.90
CA PHE A 29 -19.60 -28.34 -15.18
C PHE A 29 -20.11 -28.12 -16.60
N ALA A 30 -20.62 -29.17 -17.24
CA ALA A 30 -21.18 -29.12 -18.58
C ALA A 30 -22.34 -28.15 -18.72
N SER A 31 -23.04 -27.83 -17.62
CA SER A 31 -24.13 -26.82 -17.55
C SER A 31 -23.65 -25.36 -17.53
N GLY A 32 -22.32 -25.13 -17.66
CA GLY A 32 -21.71 -23.80 -17.66
C GLY A 32 -21.52 -23.17 -16.27
N TRP A 33 -21.68 -23.97 -15.21
CA TRP A 33 -21.29 -23.58 -13.86
C TRP A 33 -19.79 -23.84 -13.64
N GLY A 34 -19.13 -22.91 -12.95
CA GLY A 34 -17.80 -23.07 -12.41
C GLY A 34 -17.85 -23.08 -10.88
N LEU A 35 -17.04 -23.90 -10.25
CA LEU A 35 -16.84 -23.91 -8.80
C LEU A 35 -15.35 -23.89 -8.52
N ASN A 36 -14.89 -22.86 -7.80
CA ASN A 36 -13.52 -22.74 -7.31
C ASN A 36 -13.57 -22.75 -5.78
N TYR A 37 -12.79 -23.64 -5.14
CA TYR A 37 -12.79 -23.74 -3.69
C TYR A 37 -11.43 -24.19 -3.17
N GLY A 38 -11.16 -23.88 -1.93
CA GLY A 38 -9.89 -24.25 -1.34
C GLY A 38 -9.77 -23.93 0.13
N VAL A 39 -8.61 -24.27 0.65
CA VAL A 39 -8.19 -24.00 2.01
C VAL A 39 -6.75 -23.49 2.01
N HIS A 40 -6.48 -22.51 2.87
CA HIS A 40 -5.15 -22.03 3.17
C HIS A 40 -4.90 -22.17 4.67
N GLY A 41 -3.72 -22.65 5.05
CA GLY A 41 -3.22 -22.65 6.41
C GLY A 41 -1.85 -21.99 6.48
N GLY A 42 -1.64 -21.15 7.46
CA GLY A 42 -0.38 -20.43 7.65
C GLY A 42 0.03 -20.35 9.11
N TYR A 43 1.32 -20.35 9.32
CA TYR A 43 1.98 -20.07 10.60
C TYR A 43 3.13 -19.11 10.37
N ALA A 44 3.25 -18.08 11.22
CA ALA A 44 4.40 -17.20 11.22
C ALA A 44 4.90 -17.01 12.65
N SER A 45 6.23 -16.85 12.79
CA SER A 45 6.88 -16.49 14.03
C SER A 45 7.93 -15.43 13.75
N SER A 46 7.86 -14.30 14.43
CA SER A 46 8.86 -13.24 14.40
C SER A 46 9.47 -13.09 15.79
N LYS A 47 10.79 -13.19 15.88
CA LYS A 47 11.55 -12.87 17.08
C LYS A 47 12.26 -11.55 16.84
N ASN A 48 12.03 -10.58 17.69
CA ASN A 48 12.60 -9.24 17.56
C ASN A 48 13.42 -8.94 18.81
N TYR A 49 14.63 -8.47 18.57
CA TYR A 49 15.53 -7.95 19.60
C TYR A 49 16.00 -6.57 19.19
N SER A 50 15.91 -5.60 20.08
CA SER A 50 16.43 -4.24 19.87
C SER A 50 16.95 -3.70 21.19
N GLU A 51 18.18 -3.19 21.20
CA GLU A 51 18.80 -2.55 22.34
C GLU A 51 19.32 -1.17 21.97
N TYR A 52 19.24 -0.25 22.91
CA TYR A 52 19.79 1.09 22.80
C TYR A 52 20.89 1.29 23.83
N LEU A 53 22.03 1.76 23.36
CA LEU A 53 23.21 2.06 24.18
C LEU A 53 23.46 3.56 24.09
N TYR A 54 23.56 4.24 25.21
CA TYR A 54 23.84 5.66 25.29
C TYR A 54 25.21 5.92 25.97
N ASP A 55 26.02 6.81 25.38
CA ASP A 55 27.21 7.35 25.99
C ASP A 55 27.05 8.83 26.33
N GLN A 56 27.08 9.14 27.61
CA GLN A 56 27.04 10.53 28.12
C GLN A 56 28.46 10.99 28.58
N GLY A 57 29.52 10.30 28.14
CA GLY A 57 30.91 10.62 28.46
C GLY A 57 31.55 9.70 29.51
N ALA A 58 30.84 8.66 29.97
CA ALA A 58 31.35 7.65 30.92
C ALA A 58 31.46 6.25 30.30
N GLY A 59 31.10 6.08 29.02
CA GLY A 59 30.97 4.82 28.28
C GLY A 59 29.53 4.50 27.96
N TYR A 60 29.35 3.46 27.12
CA TYR A 60 28.02 3.05 26.68
C TYR A 60 27.29 2.27 27.77
N GLU A 61 26.10 2.75 28.14
CA GLU A 61 25.18 2.08 29.05
C GLU A 61 23.91 1.70 28.30
N MET A 62 23.40 0.50 28.60
CA MET A 62 22.16 0.00 27.96
C MET A 62 20.94 0.65 28.62
N ASP A 63 20.03 1.11 27.79
CA ASP A 63 18.70 1.54 28.22
C ASP A 63 17.79 0.31 28.40
N GLU A 64 17.65 -0.15 29.64
CA GLU A 64 16.79 -1.30 29.93
C GLU A 64 15.31 -1.04 29.67
N GLU A 65 14.85 0.21 29.70
CA GLU A 65 13.44 0.55 29.42
C GLU A 65 13.15 0.46 27.93
N ALA A 66 14.13 0.78 27.09
CA ALA A 66 14.04 0.71 25.65
C ALA A 66 14.42 -0.66 25.05
N LEU A 67 14.85 -1.63 25.92
CA LEU A 67 15.16 -2.97 25.49
C LEU A 67 13.90 -3.69 24.99
N GLU A 68 13.95 -4.20 23.77
CA GLU A 68 12.95 -5.08 23.18
C GLU A 68 13.52 -6.49 23.01
N ASP A 69 12.86 -7.49 23.61
CA ASP A 69 13.07 -8.91 23.36
C ASP A 69 11.70 -9.58 23.37
N ASN A 70 11.16 -9.80 22.18
CA ASN A 70 9.82 -10.35 22.02
C ASN A 70 9.73 -11.41 20.94
N THR A 71 8.67 -12.18 21.03
CA THR A 71 8.25 -13.14 20.00
C THR A 71 6.78 -12.96 19.71
N GLN A 72 6.44 -12.76 18.44
CA GLN A 72 5.07 -12.75 17.97
C GLN A 72 4.82 -14.00 17.12
N LYS A 73 3.71 -14.70 17.40
CA LYS A 73 3.28 -15.91 16.67
C LYS A 73 1.90 -15.70 16.10
N GLU A 74 1.73 -16.11 14.86
CA GLU A 74 0.47 -15.96 14.11
C GLU A 74 0.04 -17.29 13.49
N TYR A 75 -1.27 -17.51 13.52
CA TYR A 75 -1.94 -18.65 12.90
C TYR A 75 -3.08 -18.12 12.05
N ILE A 76 -3.14 -18.55 10.80
CA ILE A 76 -4.22 -18.22 9.87
C ILE A 76 -4.78 -19.49 9.27
N VAL A 77 -6.10 -19.54 9.15
CA VAL A 77 -6.82 -20.58 8.42
C VAL A 77 -7.90 -19.92 7.60
N ASP A 78 -7.86 -20.10 6.29
CA ASP A 78 -8.87 -19.63 5.36
C ASP A 78 -9.55 -20.81 4.66
N ILE A 79 -10.85 -20.71 4.50
CA ILE A 79 -11.66 -21.59 3.66
C ILE A 79 -12.44 -20.73 2.70
N PHE A 80 -12.41 -21.02 1.41
CA PHE A 80 -13.16 -20.26 0.43
C PHE A 80 -13.90 -21.15 -0.56
N ALA A 81 -15.00 -20.61 -1.08
CA ALA A 81 -15.71 -21.15 -2.21
C ALA A 81 -16.24 -20.02 -3.09
N GLU A 82 -16.14 -20.19 -4.39
CA GLU A 82 -16.60 -19.26 -5.41
C GLU A 82 -17.37 -20.01 -6.48
N VAL A 83 -18.55 -19.54 -6.80
CA VAL A 83 -19.42 -20.08 -7.83
C VAL A 83 -19.54 -19.08 -8.96
N SER A 84 -19.30 -19.52 -10.18
CA SER A 84 -19.43 -18.68 -11.38
C SER A 84 -20.38 -19.30 -12.39
N LYS A 85 -21.07 -18.43 -13.13
CA LYS A 85 -21.92 -18.84 -14.25
C LYS A 85 -22.01 -17.78 -15.32
N SER A 86 -21.98 -18.23 -16.58
CA SER A 86 -22.36 -17.41 -17.73
C SER A 86 -23.79 -17.75 -18.17
N PHE A 87 -24.63 -16.72 -18.24
CA PHE A 87 -26.01 -16.81 -18.69
C PHE A 87 -26.11 -16.33 -20.15
N GLY A 88 -25.95 -17.26 -21.07
CA GLY A 88 -25.74 -16.96 -22.49
C GLY A 88 -24.41 -16.25 -22.73
N GLU A 89 -24.37 -15.42 -23.78
CA GLU A 89 -23.15 -14.71 -24.20
C GLU A 89 -23.01 -13.30 -23.58
N ARG A 90 -24.02 -12.85 -22.83
CA ARG A 90 -24.11 -11.43 -22.40
C ARG A 90 -23.90 -11.21 -20.92
N PHE A 91 -24.30 -12.16 -20.10
CA PHE A 91 -24.25 -11.96 -18.65
C PHE A 91 -23.42 -13.05 -17.98
N SER A 92 -22.50 -12.64 -17.13
CA SER A 92 -21.76 -13.54 -16.24
C SER A 92 -21.83 -13.02 -14.80
N ALA A 93 -21.93 -13.95 -13.88
CA ALA A 93 -21.92 -13.67 -12.45
C ALA A 93 -20.99 -14.62 -11.74
N THR A 94 -20.27 -14.08 -10.76
CA THR A 94 -19.43 -14.82 -9.84
C THR A 94 -19.76 -14.38 -8.43
N VAL A 95 -19.98 -15.32 -7.52
CA VAL A 95 -20.23 -15.06 -6.11
C VAL A 95 -19.30 -15.94 -5.30
N GLY A 96 -18.58 -15.35 -4.39
CA GLY A 96 -17.62 -16.02 -3.52
C GLY A 96 -17.85 -15.71 -2.04
N LEU A 97 -17.36 -16.62 -1.21
CA LEU A 97 -17.28 -16.43 0.23
C LEU A 97 -15.99 -17.03 0.75
N LYS A 98 -15.18 -16.21 1.44
CA LYS A 98 -14.02 -16.65 2.22
C LYS A 98 -14.36 -16.54 3.70
N GLY A 99 -14.10 -17.60 4.46
CA GLY A 99 -14.07 -17.58 5.92
C GLY A 99 -12.62 -17.63 6.38
N GLU A 100 -12.22 -16.71 7.25
CA GLU A 100 -10.87 -16.61 7.80
C GLU A 100 -10.92 -16.70 9.32
N TYR A 101 -10.02 -17.48 9.90
CA TYR A 101 -9.69 -17.46 11.32
C TYR A 101 -8.24 -16.99 11.46
N PHE A 102 -8.04 -15.97 12.30
CA PHE A 102 -6.73 -15.41 12.57
C PHE A 102 -6.48 -15.28 14.07
N LYS A 103 -5.33 -15.77 14.51
CA LYS A 103 -4.85 -15.64 15.88
C LYS A 103 -3.43 -15.09 15.90
N SER A 104 -3.16 -14.10 16.77
CA SER A 104 -1.84 -13.53 16.99
C SER A 104 -1.57 -13.41 18.49
N ASP A 105 -0.47 -14.00 18.93
CA ASP A 105 0.03 -13.96 20.30
C ASP A 105 1.37 -13.22 20.34
N TYR A 106 1.51 -12.29 21.28
CA TYR A 106 2.74 -11.57 21.59
C TYR A 106 3.28 -12.02 22.94
N ALA A 107 4.56 -12.27 23.02
CA ALA A 107 5.24 -12.65 24.25
C ALA A 107 6.59 -11.94 24.40
N SER A 108 6.82 -11.30 25.53
CA SER A 108 8.10 -10.70 25.92
C SER A 108 8.48 -11.07 27.37
N SER A 109 9.64 -10.66 27.81
CA SER A 109 10.06 -10.81 29.22
C SER A 109 9.17 -10.01 30.20
N ARG A 110 8.47 -8.98 29.71
CA ARG A 110 7.64 -8.07 30.52
C ARG A 110 6.18 -8.46 30.53
N GLU A 111 5.64 -8.93 29.39
CA GLU A 111 4.23 -9.22 29.23
C GLU A 111 3.95 -10.26 28.16
N ASN A 112 2.81 -10.95 28.33
CA ASN A 112 2.26 -11.84 27.33
C ASN A 112 0.83 -11.41 27.05
N MET A 113 0.48 -11.24 25.77
CA MET A 113 -0.84 -10.84 25.37
C MET A 113 -1.31 -11.57 24.12
N ASN A 114 -2.60 -11.80 24.04
CA ASN A 114 -3.26 -12.20 22.80
C ASN A 114 -3.68 -10.91 22.08
N LEU A 115 -3.05 -10.62 20.93
CA LEU A 115 -3.35 -9.43 20.17
C LEU A 115 -4.70 -9.56 19.46
N TRP A 116 -4.90 -10.69 18.77
CA TRP A 116 -6.14 -10.98 18.06
C TRP A 116 -6.46 -12.47 18.12
N ASN A 117 -7.75 -12.78 18.19
CA ASN A 117 -8.28 -14.14 18.13
C ASN A 117 -9.70 -14.06 17.57
N GLU A 118 -9.83 -14.07 16.24
CA GLU A 118 -11.08 -13.70 15.60
C GLU A 118 -11.33 -14.46 14.30
N GLY A 119 -12.62 -14.60 13.98
CA GLY A 119 -13.10 -15.11 12.71
C GLY A 119 -13.80 -14.02 11.89
N ALA A 120 -13.65 -14.05 10.58
CA ALA A 120 -14.30 -13.11 9.68
C ALA A 120 -14.80 -13.80 8.41
N LEU A 121 -15.86 -13.25 7.80
CA LEU A 121 -16.40 -13.69 6.51
C LEU A 121 -16.22 -12.58 5.47
N PHE A 122 -15.75 -12.94 4.29
CA PHE A 122 -15.46 -12.03 3.18
C PHE A 122 -16.28 -12.45 1.95
N PRO A 123 -17.50 -11.93 1.78
CA PRO A 123 -18.25 -12.13 0.56
C PRO A 123 -17.66 -11.32 -0.60
N THR A 124 -17.71 -11.89 -1.80
CA THR A 124 -17.35 -11.25 -3.06
C THR A 124 -18.44 -11.44 -4.09
N VAL A 125 -18.68 -10.42 -4.91
CA VAL A 125 -19.62 -10.46 -6.03
C VAL A 125 -18.98 -9.78 -7.22
N SER A 126 -18.97 -10.46 -8.38
CA SER A 126 -18.54 -9.89 -9.65
C SER A 126 -19.61 -10.18 -10.70
N LEU A 127 -20.10 -9.13 -11.33
CA LEU A 127 -21.12 -9.19 -12.39
C LEU A 127 -20.56 -8.53 -13.64
N SER A 128 -20.81 -9.14 -14.80
CA SER A 128 -20.44 -8.54 -16.08
C SER A 128 -21.60 -8.67 -17.05
N TYR A 129 -21.97 -7.55 -17.67
CA TYR A 129 -23.02 -7.51 -18.69
C TYR A 129 -22.50 -6.87 -19.98
N THR A 130 -22.59 -7.63 -21.07
CA THR A 130 -22.21 -7.23 -22.42
C THR A 130 -23.45 -6.80 -23.20
N PHE A 131 -23.72 -5.48 -23.25
CA PHE A 131 -24.81 -4.93 -24.06
C PHE A 131 -24.59 -5.17 -25.56
N SER A 132 -23.34 -5.04 -25.98
CA SER A 132 -22.84 -5.34 -27.32
C SER A 132 -21.33 -5.53 -27.27
N PRO A 133 -20.66 -6.02 -28.33
CA PRO A 133 -19.20 -6.13 -28.37
C PRO A 133 -18.45 -4.82 -28.10
N ARG A 134 -19.13 -3.69 -28.15
CA ARG A 134 -18.56 -2.36 -27.88
C ARG A 134 -18.89 -1.81 -26.51
N HIS A 135 -19.82 -2.39 -25.77
CA HIS A 135 -20.36 -1.85 -24.52
C HIS A 135 -20.45 -2.96 -23.48
N ILE A 136 -19.60 -2.88 -22.48
CA ILE A 136 -19.54 -3.85 -21.37
C ILE A 136 -19.64 -3.06 -20.06
N LEU A 137 -20.45 -3.55 -19.14
CA LEU A 137 -20.55 -3.05 -17.77
C LEU A 137 -20.13 -4.15 -16.81
N GLN A 138 -19.25 -3.81 -15.88
CA GLN A 138 -18.81 -4.69 -14.82
C GLN A 138 -19.13 -4.04 -13.48
N PHE A 139 -19.47 -4.86 -12.50
CA PHE A 139 -19.74 -4.44 -11.13
C PHE A 139 -19.09 -5.44 -10.18
N ASP A 140 -18.25 -4.95 -9.28
CA ASP A 140 -17.52 -5.75 -8.33
C ASP A 140 -17.73 -5.22 -6.91
N ILE A 141 -17.96 -6.12 -5.98
CA ILE A 141 -17.94 -5.85 -4.53
C ILE A 141 -16.99 -6.85 -3.89
N SER A 142 -16.12 -6.36 -3.04
CA SER A 142 -15.20 -7.18 -2.26
C SER A 142 -14.99 -6.60 -0.86
N SER A 143 -14.39 -7.37 0.00
CA SER A 143 -13.86 -6.88 1.26
C SER A 143 -12.61 -7.66 1.63
N ASP A 144 -11.70 -6.98 2.32
CA ASP A 144 -10.48 -7.59 2.85
C ASP A 144 -10.15 -7.04 4.22
N LYS A 145 -9.26 -7.71 4.96
CA LYS A 145 -8.85 -7.32 6.30
C LYS A 145 -7.35 -7.12 6.36
N THR A 146 -6.94 -5.99 6.95
CA THR A 146 -5.53 -5.64 7.14
C THR A 146 -5.19 -5.72 8.61
N TYR A 147 -4.23 -6.57 8.93
CA TYR A 147 -3.68 -6.69 10.27
C TYR A 147 -2.46 -5.77 10.40
N PRO A 148 -2.29 -5.08 11.55
CA PRO A 148 -1.11 -4.27 11.79
C PRO A 148 0.18 -5.07 11.69
N GLY A 149 1.26 -4.42 11.26
CA GLY A 149 2.60 -5.00 11.26
C GLY A 149 3.14 -5.20 12.68
N TYR A 150 4.14 -6.06 12.85
CA TYR A 150 4.65 -6.45 14.16
C TYR A 150 5.18 -5.28 14.98
N TRP A 151 5.91 -4.36 14.36
CA TRP A 151 6.44 -3.19 15.05
C TRP A 151 5.34 -2.17 15.44
N GLN A 152 4.20 -2.17 14.74
CA GLN A 152 3.09 -1.26 15.01
C GLN A 152 2.36 -1.61 16.31
N VAL A 153 2.38 -2.87 16.70
CA VAL A 153 1.74 -3.38 17.92
C VAL A 153 2.72 -3.68 19.05
N SER A 154 4.00 -3.56 18.81
CA SER A 154 5.01 -3.65 19.88
C SER A 154 4.79 -2.51 20.86
N PRO A 155 4.83 -2.75 22.20
CA PRO A 155 4.75 -1.68 23.19
C PRO A 155 6.01 -0.80 23.24
N GLN A 156 7.01 -1.08 22.41
CA GLN A 156 8.27 -0.38 22.40
C GLN A 156 8.14 1.09 21.99
N VAL A 157 8.93 1.94 22.64
CA VAL A 157 9.13 3.33 22.29
C VAL A 157 10.53 3.51 21.71
N THR A 158 10.61 4.05 20.51
CA THR A 158 11.87 4.34 19.80
C THR A 158 12.13 5.84 19.80
N PRO A 159 13.15 6.35 20.49
CA PRO A 159 13.47 7.78 20.45
C PRO A 159 14.02 8.16 19.07
N LEU A 160 13.49 9.20 18.48
CA LEU A 160 14.00 9.81 17.25
C LEU A 160 15.00 10.93 17.57
N ASN A 161 14.73 11.71 18.61
CA ASN A 161 15.57 12.75 19.17
C ASN A 161 15.02 13.13 20.56
N SER A 162 15.61 14.16 21.21
CA SER A 162 15.19 14.60 22.55
C SER A 162 13.75 15.10 22.65
N TYR A 163 13.07 15.36 21.51
CA TYR A 163 11.73 15.97 21.45
C TYR A 163 10.73 15.15 20.62
N SER A 164 11.12 13.97 20.14
CA SER A 164 10.23 13.12 19.35
C SER A 164 10.58 11.64 19.48
N GLU A 165 9.54 10.82 19.44
CA GLU A 165 9.62 9.37 19.55
C GLU A 165 8.56 8.69 18.69
N VAL A 166 8.82 7.43 18.33
CA VAL A 166 7.84 6.54 17.70
C VAL A 166 7.45 5.48 18.72
N ALA A 167 6.16 5.32 18.94
CA ALA A 167 5.62 4.29 19.83
C ALA A 167 4.75 3.31 19.03
N GLY A 168 4.83 2.04 19.37
CA GLY A 168 3.86 1.07 18.89
C GLY A 168 2.57 1.15 19.72
N ASN A 169 1.53 0.44 19.27
CA ASN A 169 0.22 0.45 19.92
C ASN A 169 -0.35 -0.97 20.02
N PRO A 170 -0.18 -1.67 21.15
CA PRO A 170 -0.72 -3.03 21.33
C PRO A 170 -2.24 -3.12 21.26
N LEU A 171 -2.93 -1.99 21.43
CA LEU A 171 -4.40 -1.90 21.35
C LEU A 171 -4.91 -1.64 19.93
N LEU A 172 -4.01 -1.57 18.96
CA LEU A 172 -4.36 -1.31 17.56
C LEU A 172 -5.22 -2.43 17.00
N LYS A 173 -6.38 -2.07 16.47
CA LYS A 173 -7.32 -3.02 15.88
C LYS A 173 -7.03 -3.20 14.40
N PRO A 174 -7.14 -4.43 13.86
CA PRO A 174 -7.17 -4.63 12.41
C PRO A 174 -8.38 -3.92 11.81
N TYR A 175 -8.21 -3.36 10.61
CA TYR A 175 -9.34 -2.77 9.90
C TYR A 175 -9.81 -3.66 8.74
N ARG A 176 -11.07 -3.46 8.36
CA ARG A 176 -11.68 -4.13 7.21
C ARG A 176 -12.05 -3.10 6.16
N THR A 177 -11.57 -3.29 4.94
CA THR A 177 -11.94 -2.46 3.80
C THR A 177 -13.08 -3.12 3.02
N TYR A 178 -14.11 -2.34 2.72
CA TYR A 178 -15.20 -2.71 1.83
C TYR A 178 -15.05 -1.91 0.54
N GLU A 179 -14.91 -2.60 -0.57
CA GLU A 179 -14.70 -2.01 -1.87
C GLU A 179 -15.88 -2.29 -2.80
N GLY A 180 -16.31 -1.28 -3.53
CA GLY A 180 -17.28 -1.40 -4.60
C GLY A 180 -16.81 -0.63 -5.82
N GLN A 181 -16.85 -1.25 -6.99
CA GLN A 181 -16.56 -0.56 -8.23
C GLN A 181 -17.53 -0.92 -9.34
N MET A 182 -17.75 0.03 -10.23
CA MET A 182 -18.48 -0.16 -11.47
C MET A 182 -17.63 0.33 -12.64
N VAL A 183 -17.38 -0.54 -13.59
CA VAL A 183 -16.52 -0.27 -14.75
C VAL A 183 -17.34 -0.36 -16.03
N TYR A 184 -17.50 0.76 -16.71
CA TYR A 184 -18.06 0.78 -18.06
C TYR A 184 -16.94 0.82 -19.09
N ILE A 185 -16.93 -0.17 -19.99
CA ILE A 185 -15.90 -0.34 -21.04
C ILE A 185 -16.55 -0.06 -22.40
N PHE A 186 -16.01 0.94 -23.08
CA PHE A 186 -16.43 1.30 -24.43
C PHE A 186 -15.38 0.90 -25.47
N ARG A 187 -15.85 0.18 -26.52
CA ARG A 187 -15.00 -0.33 -27.61
C ARG A 187 -13.81 -1.15 -27.12
N GLN A 188 -13.95 -1.86 -26.01
CA GLN A 188 -12.87 -2.66 -25.38
C GLN A 188 -11.60 -1.84 -25.10
N LYS A 189 -11.71 -0.52 -24.94
CA LYS A 189 -10.59 0.39 -24.94
C LYS A 189 -10.72 1.52 -23.93
N TYR A 190 -11.84 2.22 -23.92
CA TYR A 190 -12.09 3.35 -23.04
C TYR A 190 -12.82 2.86 -21.79
N MET A 191 -12.42 3.34 -20.63
CA MET A 191 -13.03 2.92 -19.37
C MET A 191 -13.49 4.14 -18.58
N LEU A 192 -14.71 4.04 -18.03
CA LEU A 192 -15.20 4.90 -16.97
C LEU A 192 -15.39 4.03 -15.73
N VAL A 193 -14.74 4.40 -14.64
CA VAL A 193 -14.76 3.67 -13.38
C VAL A 193 -15.40 4.55 -12.32
N ALA A 194 -16.43 4.06 -11.65
CA ALA A 194 -16.92 4.62 -10.39
C ALA A 194 -16.49 3.68 -9.27
N PHE A 195 -15.99 4.22 -8.17
CA PHE A 195 -15.49 3.44 -7.05
C PHE A 195 -15.89 4.05 -5.72
N CYS A 196 -16.01 3.20 -4.72
CA CYS A 196 -16.23 3.56 -3.33
C CYS A 196 -15.49 2.58 -2.44
N GLU A 197 -14.73 3.09 -1.49
CA GLU A 197 -14.00 2.34 -0.49
C GLU A 197 -14.38 2.87 0.90
N TYR A 198 -14.80 1.98 1.79
CA TYR A 198 -15.14 2.30 3.17
C TYR A 198 -14.35 1.41 4.12
N THR A 199 -13.60 2.03 5.03
CA THR A 199 -12.69 1.34 5.94
C THR A 199 -12.96 1.80 7.38
N PRO A 200 -13.85 1.11 8.13
CA PRO A 200 -14.00 1.32 9.56
C PRO A 200 -12.74 0.86 10.31
N ASP A 201 -12.50 1.43 11.49
CA ASP A 201 -11.31 1.20 12.31
C ASP A 201 -9.98 1.41 11.55
N TYR A 202 -9.99 2.19 10.46
CA TYR A 202 -8.77 2.52 9.72
C TYR A 202 -7.69 3.02 10.67
N PHE A 203 -6.45 2.59 10.49
CA PHE A 203 -5.36 3.08 11.34
C PHE A 203 -4.29 3.80 10.51
N ALA A 204 -3.76 4.87 11.09
CA ALA A 204 -2.67 5.64 10.51
C ALA A 204 -1.66 6.03 11.59
N GLN A 205 -0.41 6.22 11.20
CA GLN A 205 0.59 6.81 12.09
C GLN A 205 0.40 8.31 12.15
N LEU A 206 -0.01 8.79 13.31
CA LEU A 206 -0.31 10.18 13.54
C LEU A 206 0.58 10.74 14.65
N PRO A 207 1.14 11.96 14.48
CA PRO A 207 1.82 12.67 15.56
C PRO A 207 0.82 13.31 16.50
N TYR A 208 1.09 13.25 17.79
CA TYR A 208 0.43 14.05 18.81
C TYR A 208 1.43 14.56 19.83
N GLN A 209 1.07 15.62 20.54
CA GLN A 209 1.90 16.15 21.61
C GLN A 209 1.66 15.36 22.89
N SER A 210 2.71 14.92 23.55
CA SER A 210 2.60 14.27 24.87
C SER A 210 1.98 15.24 25.89
N ASP A 211 1.08 14.73 26.73
CA ASP A 211 0.48 15.51 27.83
C ASP A 211 1.40 15.69 29.03
N THR A 212 2.45 14.87 29.14
CA THR A 212 3.35 14.80 30.30
C THR A 212 4.75 15.33 30.02
N GLU A 213 5.18 15.33 28.77
CA GLU A 213 6.53 15.72 28.37
C GLU A 213 6.51 16.61 27.13
N LEU A 214 7.56 17.43 26.95
CA LEU A 214 7.74 18.23 25.75
C LEU A 214 8.25 17.33 24.60
N LYS A 215 7.40 16.42 24.14
CA LYS A 215 7.71 15.47 23.08
C LYS A 215 6.54 15.31 22.11
N THR A 216 6.86 15.15 20.83
CA THR A 216 5.91 14.68 19.82
C THR A 216 6.01 13.17 19.71
N VAL A 217 4.90 12.47 19.91
CA VAL A 217 4.80 11.01 19.79
C VAL A 217 4.18 10.68 18.45
N PHE A 218 4.85 9.84 17.66
CA PHE A 218 4.32 9.25 16.44
C PHE A 218 3.82 7.84 16.76
N ARG A 219 2.51 7.64 16.75
CA ARG A 219 1.91 6.33 17.05
C ARG A 219 0.82 5.98 16.04
N PHE A 220 0.64 4.68 15.78
CA PHE A 220 -0.51 4.22 15.03
C PHE A 220 -1.76 4.23 15.91
N GLU A 221 -2.78 4.88 15.41
CA GLU A 221 -4.08 4.99 16.08
C GLU A 221 -5.20 4.59 15.12
N ASN A 222 -6.24 3.94 15.64
CA ASN A 222 -7.44 3.70 14.86
C ASN A 222 -8.25 4.98 14.74
N MET A 223 -8.72 5.24 13.53
CA MET A 223 -9.73 6.22 13.18
C MET A 223 -11.12 5.58 13.24
N ASP A 224 -12.18 6.35 13.39
CA ASP A 224 -13.55 5.80 13.30
C ASP A 224 -13.77 5.16 11.92
N TYR A 225 -13.38 5.89 10.87
CA TYR A 225 -13.36 5.36 9.50
C TYR A 225 -12.55 6.23 8.53
N SER A 226 -12.22 5.62 7.40
CA SER A 226 -11.83 6.29 6.15
C SER A 226 -12.85 5.95 5.06
N LEU A 227 -13.22 6.95 4.24
CA LEU A 227 -14.12 6.80 3.10
C LEU A 227 -13.51 7.49 1.88
N GLU A 228 -13.35 6.74 0.80
CA GLU A 228 -13.01 7.29 -0.52
C GLU A 228 -14.09 6.94 -1.53
N ALA A 229 -14.53 7.92 -2.34
CA ALA A 229 -15.47 7.68 -3.44
C ALA A 229 -15.16 8.62 -4.59
N GLY A 230 -15.23 8.11 -5.82
CA GLY A 230 -14.86 8.91 -6.98
C GLY A 230 -15.09 8.26 -8.31
N LEU A 231 -14.60 8.96 -9.33
CA LEU A 231 -14.64 8.55 -10.73
C LEU A 231 -13.25 8.56 -11.34
N ALA A 232 -12.99 7.61 -12.23
CA ALA A 232 -11.81 7.64 -13.07
C ALA A 232 -12.16 7.38 -14.53
N VAL A 233 -11.44 8.04 -15.44
CA VAL A 233 -11.56 7.85 -16.89
C VAL A 233 -10.21 7.44 -17.44
N ILE A 234 -10.18 6.38 -18.24
CA ILE A 234 -8.97 5.87 -18.88
C ILE A 234 -9.16 5.94 -20.39
N ILE A 235 -8.28 6.69 -21.06
CA ILE A 235 -8.36 7.01 -22.49
C ILE A 235 -7.04 6.64 -23.15
N PRO A 236 -6.89 5.41 -23.68
CA PRO A 236 -5.75 5.09 -24.55
C PRO A 236 -6.01 5.59 -25.97
N PHE A 237 -5.00 6.15 -26.62
CA PHE A 237 -5.07 6.55 -28.03
C PHE A 237 -3.73 6.38 -28.74
N ASN A 238 -3.78 6.31 -30.05
CA ASN A 238 -2.61 6.21 -30.90
C ASN A 238 -2.67 7.28 -32.01
N VAL A 239 -1.54 7.88 -32.32
CA VAL A 239 -1.36 8.74 -33.49
C VAL A 239 -0.43 8.02 -34.47
N GLY A 240 -1.03 7.38 -35.47
CA GLY A 240 -0.30 6.51 -36.37
C GLY A 240 0.44 5.38 -35.66
N ARG A 241 1.64 5.07 -36.13
CA ARG A 241 2.57 4.12 -35.49
C ARG A 241 3.59 4.80 -34.59
N PHE A 242 3.66 6.14 -34.68
CA PHE A 242 4.68 6.94 -34.02
C PHE A 242 4.39 7.14 -32.53
N TRP A 243 3.14 7.40 -32.14
CA TRP A 243 2.80 7.78 -30.77
C TRP A 243 1.66 6.93 -30.21
N ASN A 244 1.93 6.27 -29.11
CA ASN A 244 0.97 5.56 -28.27
C ASN A 244 0.87 6.29 -26.93
N SER A 245 -0.35 6.59 -26.49
CA SER A 245 -0.59 7.30 -25.25
C SER A 245 -1.75 6.71 -24.46
N ARG A 246 -1.69 6.86 -23.15
CA ARG A 246 -2.77 6.54 -22.22
C ARG A 246 -2.91 7.68 -21.21
N ILE A 247 -4.10 8.27 -21.18
CA ILE A 247 -4.47 9.28 -20.20
C ILE A 247 -5.35 8.61 -19.14
N THR A 248 -5.06 8.86 -17.87
CA THR A 248 -5.90 8.50 -16.72
C THR A 248 -6.22 9.79 -15.96
N LEU A 249 -7.50 10.07 -15.82
CA LEU A 249 -8.01 11.15 -14.96
C LEU A 249 -8.79 10.51 -13.82
N ARG A 250 -8.52 10.90 -12.59
CA ARG A 250 -9.25 10.45 -11.40
C ARG A 250 -9.63 11.66 -10.56
N GLY A 251 -10.87 11.71 -10.13
CA GLY A 251 -11.36 12.67 -9.16
C GLY A 251 -12.07 11.93 -8.03
N TRP A 252 -11.75 12.25 -6.77
CA TRP A 252 -12.37 11.57 -5.63
C TRP A 252 -12.53 12.49 -4.44
N ARG A 253 -13.53 12.17 -3.63
CA ARG A 253 -13.71 12.68 -2.29
C ARG A 253 -13.08 11.69 -1.31
N MET A 254 -12.32 12.19 -0.37
CA MET A 254 -11.76 11.46 0.76
C MET A 254 -12.31 12.07 2.05
N GLN A 255 -12.70 11.22 2.99
CA GLN A 255 -13.11 11.65 4.33
C GLN A 255 -12.49 10.70 5.36
N GLU A 256 -11.87 11.27 6.37
CA GLU A 256 -11.35 10.55 7.53
C GLU A 256 -11.93 11.16 8.79
N LYS A 257 -12.34 10.32 9.72
CA LYS A 257 -12.99 10.73 10.96
C LYS A 257 -12.40 10.02 12.17
N ASN A 258 -12.20 10.80 13.24
CA ASN A 258 -11.96 10.32 14.59
C ASN A 258 -12.55 11.37 15.57
N ASP A 259 -13.61 10.98 16.30
CA ASP A 259 -14.32 11.91 17.16
C ASP A 259 -13.49 12.30 18.39
N ASN A 260 -12.48 11.55 18.77
CA ASN A 260 -11.65 11.83 19.94
C ASN A 260 -10.18 11.41 19.76
N PHE A 261 -9.47 12.08 18.86
CA PHE A 261 -8.02 11.91 18.74
C PHE A 261 -7.30 12.76 19.77
N HIS A 262 -6.86 12.17 20.90
CA HIS A 262 -6.19 12.89 22.01
C HIS A 262 -6.91 14.18 22.45
N GLY A 263 -8.23 14.09 22.63
CA GLY A 263 -9.07 15.23 23.03
C GLY A 263 -9.45 16.18 21.90
N ILE A 264 -9.06 15.89 20.66
CA ILE A 264 -9.38 16.70 19.48
C ILE A 264 -10.35 15.91 18.60
N SER A 265 -11.50 16.52 18.28
CA SER A 265 -12.39 15.98 17.26
C SER A 265 -11.80 16.20 15.87
N TYR A 266 -11.69 15.12 15.12
CA TYR A 266 -11.03 15.09 13.85
C TYR A 266 -12.00 14.56 12.78
N ASN A 267 -12.43 15.44 11.91
CA ASN A 267 -13.29 15.09 10.77
C ASN A 267 -12.81 15.92 9.57
N ARG A 268 -12.07 15.26 8.68
CA ARG A 268 -11.47 15.91 7.51
C ARG A 268 -12.04 15.36 6.23
N GLU A 269 -12.37 16.28 5.34
CA GLU A 269 -12.84 16.02 4.01
C GLU A 269 -11.95 16.73 2.99
N ALA A 270 -11.60 16.04 1.92
CA ALA A 270 -10.83 16.60 0.82
C ALA A 270 -11.36 16.10 -0.53
N TYR A 271 -11.29 16.98 -1.53
CA TYR A 271 -11.52 16.63 -2.93
C TYR A 271 -10.19 16.64 -3.65
N LEU A 272 -9.86 15.50 -4.23
CA LEU A 272 -8.57 15.28 -4.86
C LEU A 272 -8.74 14.96 -6.33
N GLY A 273 -7.76 15.33 -7.12
CA GLY A 273 -7.69 15.04 -8.55
C GLY A 273 -6.32 14.50 -8.92
N LEU A 274 -6.30 13.51 -9.81
CA LEU A 274 -5.09 12.98 -10.42
C LEU A 274 -5.23 13.01 -11.93
N ALA A 275 -4.21 13.53 -12.61
CA ALA A 275 -4.02 13.39 -14.05
C ALA A 275 -2.70 12.66 -14.29
N HIS A 276 -2.74 11.52 -14.97
CA HIS A 276 -1.56 10.76 -15.37
C HIS A 276 -1.58 10.53 -16.87
N MET A 277 -0.45 10.76 -17.52
CA MET A 277 -0.28 10.55 -18.95
C MET A 277 1.01 9.76 -19.21
N SER A 278 0.85 8.57 -19.80
CA SER A 278 1.97 7.74 -20.22
C SER A 278 2.07 7.76 -21.74
N ASN A 279 3.26 8.08 -22.26
CA ASN A 279 3.51 8.23 -23.68
C ASN A 279 4.66 7.34 -24.13
N THR A 280 4.48 6.67 -25.25
CA THR A 280 5.54 5.94 -25.95
C THR A 280 5.63 6.46 -27.38
N PHE A 281 6.80 6.95 -27.76
CA PHE A 281 7.12 7.40 -29.09
C PHE A 281 8.05 6.38 -29.77
N ASN A 282 7.62 5.83 -30.89
CA ASN A 282 8.47 5.00 -31.75
C ASN A 282 9.29 5.92 -32.65
N LEU A 283 10.52 6.23 -32.26
CA LEU A 283 11.36 7.19 -32.96
C LEU A 283 11.93 6.64 -34.28
N CYS A 284 12.26 5.34 -34.27
CA CYS A 284 12.82 4.65 -35.41
C CYS A 284 12.57 3.14 -35.29
N ASP A 285 12.33 2.48 -36.44
CA ASP A 285 12.18 1.01 -36.48
C ASP A 285 13.51 0.28 -36.64
N LYS A 286 14.46 0.92 -37.36
CA LYS A 286 15.83 0.41 -37.56
C LYS A 286 16.84 1.55 -37.47
N PRO A 287 17.54 1.70 -36.31
CA PRO A 287 17.51 0.87 -35.10
C PRO A 287 16.16 0.99 -34.35
N ASN A 288 15.70 -0.08 -33.67
CA ASN A 288 14.47 -0.03 -32.87
C ASN A 288 14.70 0.88 -31.65
N LEU A 289 14.27 2.13 -31.78
CA LEU A 289 14.47 3.17 -30.80
C LEU A 289 13.12 3.74 -30.33
N LYS A 290 12.87 3.69 -29.04
CA LYS A 290 11.64 4.19 -28.42
C LYS A 290 11.98 5.20 -27.32
N MET A 291 11.17 6.24 -27.23
CA MET A 291 11.18 7.20 -26.13
C MET A 291 9.90 7.06 -25.33
N THR A 292 10.00 7.09 -24.01
CA THR A 292 8.86 7.18 -23.09
C THR A 292 8.88 8.52 -22.36
N ILE A 293 7.72 9.11 -22.17
CA ILE A 293 7.52 10.27 -21.31
C ILE A 293 6.26 10.00 -20.46
N ASP A 294 6.46 9.91 -19.17
CA ASP A 294 5.40 9.70 -18.19
C ASP A 294 5.26 10.97 -17.35
N GLY A 295 4.04 11.46 -17.22
CA GLY A 295 3.74 12.65 -16.42
C GLY A 295 2.56 12.39 -15.49
N GLN A 296 2.68 12.81 -14.24
CA GLN A 296 1.63 12.72 -13.23
C GLN A 296 1.49 14.07 -12.51
N TYR A 297 0.24 14.43 -12.24
CA TYR A 297 -0.11 15.58 -11.41
C TYR A 297 -1.17 15.18 -10.41
N VAL A 298 -1.01 15.55 -9.15
CA VAL A 298 -1.99 15.39 -8.07
C VAL A 298 -2.30 16.77 -7.50
N THR A 299 -3.58 17.06 -7.36
CA THR A 299 -4.05 18.33 -6.76
C THR A 299 -3.64 18.42 -5.29
N PRO A 300 -3.48 19.66 -4.74
CA PRO A 300 -3.26 19.81 -3.31
C PRO A 300 -4.46 19.30 -2.52
N GLY A 301 -4.21 18.81 -1.30
CA GLY A 301 -5.26 18.32 -0.42
C GLY A 301 -4.74 17.74 0.88
N ALA A 302 -5.65 17.23 1.70
CA ALA A 302 -5.33 16.54 2.93
C ALA A 302 -5.10 15.06 2.65
N ILE A 303 -4.05 14.49 3.22
CA ILE A 303 -3.76 13.06 3.18
C ILE A 303 -3.52 12.58 4.61
N GLN A 304 -3.98 11.37 4.92
CA GLN A 304 -3.91 10.82 6.28
C GLN A 304 -4.38 11.85 7.31
N GLY A 305 -5.46 12.51 6.95
CA GLY A 305 -6.23 13.36 7.79
C GLY A 305 -5.55 14.59 8.36
N ILE A 306 -4.35 14.56 8.85
CA ILE A 306 -3.67 15.70 9.47
C ILE A 306 -2.63 16.37 8.57
N TYR A 307 -2.25 15.71 7.47
CA TYR A 307 -1.22 16.24 6.58
C TYR A 307 -1.84 17.04 5.44
N ASP A 308 -1.60 18.34 5.42
CA ASP A 308 -1.91 19.19 4.26
C ASP A 308 -0.73 19.18 3.30
N LEU A 309 -0.92 18.61 2.14
CA LEU A 309 0.07 18.52 1.08
C LEU A 309 -0.21 19.57 0.01
N GLY A 310 0.84 20.16 -0.53
CA GLY A 310 0.78 20.91 -1.78
C GLY A 310 0.54 20.02 -2.97
N SER A 311 0.35 20.62 -4.15
CA SER A 311 0.31 19.84 -5.39
C SER A 311 1.61 19.08 -5.61
N MET A 312 1.48 17.88 -6.17
CA MET A 312 2.61 17.03 -6.55
C MET A 312 2.59 16.82 -8.04
N TYR A 313 3.74 16.84 -8.68
CA TYR A 313 3.86 16.44 -10.06
C TYR A 313 5.18 15.70 -10.27
N GLU A 314 5.14 14.73 -11.15
CA GLU A 314 6.30 13.93 -11.52
C GLU A 314 6.39 13.86 -13.03
N ILE A 315 7.57 14.04 -13.58
CA ILE A 315 7.85 13.81 -14.99
C ILE A 315 9.08 12.93 -15.07
N SER A 316 8.91 11.79 -15.75
CA SER A 316 9.97 10.82 -16.03
C SER A 316 10.10 10.64 -17.53
N ALA A 317 11.33 10.47 -18.02
CA ALA A 317 11.59 10.22 -19.42
C ALA A 317 12.61 9.10 -19.61
N GLY A 318 12.42 8.30 -20.64
CA GLY A 318 13.28 7.18 -20.95
C GLY A 318 13.55 7.04 -22.44
N LEU A 319 14.75 6.54 -22.78
CA LEU A 319 15.13 6.17 -24.13
C LEU A 319 15.56 4.71 -24.14
N LYS A 320 14.88 3.89 -24.95
CA LYS A 320 15.16 2.47 -25.09
C LYS A 320 15.59 2.15 -26.50
N TRP A 321 16.81 1.61 -26.62
CA TRP A 321 17.34 1.07 -27.85
C TRP A 321 17.33 -0.46 -27.77
N THR A 322 16.67 -1.11 -28.74
CA THR A 322 16.60 -2.57 -28.86
C THR A 322 17.35 -3.01 -30.10
N PHE A 323 18.23 -4.00 -29.97
CA PHE A 323 19.14 -4.46 -31.01
C PHE A 323 19.40 -5.97 -30.94
N LEU A 324 20.22 -6.55 -31.84
CA LEU A 324 20.47 -7.99 -31.96
C LEU A 324 19.17 -8.82 -32.16
N ASN A 325 18.29 -8.37 -33.07
CA ASN A 325 16.99 -9.02 -33.32
C ASN A 325 16.16 -9.17 -32.02
N ASP A 326 16.02 -8.08 -31.29
CA ASP A 326 15.29 -7.95 -30.01
C ASP A 326 15.85 -8.77 -28.84
N ARG A 327 17.08 -9.31 -29.00
CA ARG A 327 17.76 -10.06 -27.93
C ARG A 327 18.45 -9.15 -26.90
N ALA A 328 18.82 -7.93 -27.28
CA ALA A 328 19.46 -7.00 -26.38
C ALA A 328 18.73 -5.66 -26.36
N SER A 329 18.70 -5.02 -25.23
CA SER A 329 18.20 -3.65 -25.09
C SER A 329 19.02 -2.85 -24.08
N LEU A 330 19.24 -1.58 -24.41
CA LEU A 330 19.83 -0.57 -23.56
C LEU A 330 18.75 0.47 -23.26
N THR A 331 18.53 0.76 -21.98
CA THR A 331 17.54 1.74 -21.54
C THR A 331 18.21 2.77 -20.64
N LEU A 332 18.10 4.04 -21.00
CA LEU A 332 18.43 5.19 -20.16
C LEU A 332 17.12 5.80 -19.68
N LYS A 333 16.91 5.93 -18.36
CA LYS A 333 15.70 6.50 -17.79
C LYS A 333 16.05 7.52 -16.71
N GLY A 334 15.45 8.69 -16.77
CA GLY A 334 15.43 9.67 -15.69
C GLY A 334 14.07 9.66 -15.00
N ASP A 335 14.06 9.40 -13.70
CA ASP A 335 12.87 9.45 -12.86
C ASP A 335 12.82 10.79 -12.12
N ASP A 336 11.62 11.34 -11.98
CA ASP A 336 11.33 12.62 -11.29
C ASP A 336 12.31 13.74 -11.64
N ILE A 337 12.45 14.02 -12.94
CA ILE A 337 13.47 14.93 -13.50
C ILE A 337 13.48 16.30 -12.80
N PHE A 338 12.33 16.76 -12.29
CA PHE A 338 12.17 18.07 -11.65
C PHE A 338 12.23 18.03 -10.12
N ALA A 339 12.43 16.87 -9.48
CA ALA A 339 12.39 16.68 -8.01
C ALA A 339 11.11 17.24 -7.37
N SER A 340 9.96 16.86 -7.91
CA SER A 340 8.65 17.42 -7.59
C SER A 340 7.58 16.39 -7.21
N SER A 341 7.94 15.10 -7.20
CA SER A 341 7.06 14.01 -6.82
C SER A 341 6.60 14.06 -5.38
N ILE A 342 7.39 14.67 -4.49
CA ILE A 342 7.09 14.83 -3.08
C ILE A 342 7.08 16.32 -2.72
N PRO A 343 6.03 16.81 -2.04
CA PRO A 343 5.99 18.19 -1.59
C PRO A 343 7.13 18.48 -0.60
N ARG A 344 7.89 19.52 -0.84
CA ARG A 344 8.99 19.94 0.05
C ARG A 344 8.51 20.36 1.44
N THR A 345 7.27 20.75 1.56
CA THR A 345 6.66 21.21 2.81
C THR A 345 5.36 20.48 3.04
N ILE A 346 5.25 19.84 4.19
CA ILE A 346 4.05 19.22 4.72
C ILE A 346 3.62 20.03 5.92
N LYS A 347 2.38 20.49 5.93
CA LYS A 347 1.77 21.14 7.10
C LYS A 347 0.97 20.09 7.86
N ILE A 348 1.09 20.11 9.17
CA ILE A 348 0.36 19.25 10.08
C ILE A 348 -0.55 20.15 10.89
N ASN A 349 -1.86 19.91 10.81
CA ASN A 349 -2.87 20.66 11.53
C ASN A 349 -3.64 19.73 12.48
N GLN A 350 -3.60 20.04 13.77
CA GLN A 350 -4.29 19.33 14.83
C GLN A 350 -5.04 20.33 15.73
N GLY A 351 -6.31 20.60 15.43
CA GLY A 351 -7.08 21.57 16.20
C GLY A 351 -6.37 22.92 16.33
N ASN A 352 -5.95 23.26 17.53
CA ASN A 352 -5.21 24.51 17.81
C ASN A 352 -3.69 24.38 17.62
N GLN A 353 -3.19 23.19 17.32
CA GLN A 353 -1.78 22.92 17.14
C GLN A 353 -1.46 22.80 15.65
N TRP A 354 -0.33 23.34 15.26
CA TRP A 354 0.17 23.17 13.91
C TRP A 354 1.68 22.99 13.91
N SER A 355 2.15 22.24 12.97
CA SER A 355 3.59 22.13 12.70
C SER A 355 3.85 22.12 11.21
N ARG A 356 5.10 22.37 10.83
CA ARG A 356 5.57 22.32 9.47
C ARG A 356 6.76 21.39 9.40
N MET A 357 6.64 20.34 8.59
CA MET A 357 7.74 19.44 8.27
C MET A 357 8.32 19.84 6.92
N ARG A 358 9.63 19.97 6.82
CA ARG A 358 10.33 20.14 5.54
C ARG A 358 11.02 18.83 5.19
N LYS A 359 10.62 18.25 4.08
CA LYS A 359 11.24 17.05 3.54
C LYS A 359 12.38 17.45 2.59
N LEU A 360 13.56 16.84 2.77
CA LEU A 360 14.76 17.12 1.97
C LEU A 360 15.14 15.94 1.04
N ASN A 361 14.21 15.02 0.79
CA ASN A 361 14.45 13.89 -0.10
C ASN A 361 14.55 14.38 -1.55
N ASP A 362 15.55 13.87 -2.26
CA ASP A 362 15.70 14.02 -3.69
C ASP A 362 15.42 12.64 -4.33
N GLU A 363 14.26 12.52 -4.98
CA GLU A 363 13.80 11.29 -5.63
C GLU A 363 14.32 11.17 -7.08
N ARG A 364 15.08 12.16 -7.56
CA ARG A 364 15.67 12.10 -8.90
C ARG A 364 16.61 10.92 -9.02
N CYS A 365 16.41 10.15 -10.06
CA CYS A 365 17.24 9.01 -10.34
C CYS A 365 17.52 8.88 -11.84
N LEU A 366 18.79 8.71 -12.20
CA LEU A 366 19.19 8.35 -13.55
C LEU A 366 19.61 6.88 -13.56
N LYS A 367 18.87 6.07 -14.34
CA LYS A 367 19.07 4.62 -14.44
C LYS A 367 19.55 4.25 -15.83
N LEU A 368 20.63 3.49 -15.92
CA LEU A 368 21.10 2.85 -17.14
C LEU A 368 20.93 1.32 -16.96
N SER A 369 20.12 0.71 -17.82
CA SER A 369 19.83 -0.72 -17.75
C SER A 369 20.21 -1.39 -19.08
N PHE A 370 20.95 -2.48 -19.00
CA PHE A 370 21.26 -3.34 -20.13
C PHE A 370 20.62 -4.71 -19.89
N VAL A 371 19.81 -5.15 -20.85
CA VAL A 371 19.15 -6.48 -20.80
C VAL A 371 19.61 -7.27 -22.00
N TRP A 372 20.10 -8.47 -21.76
CA TRP A 372 20.43 -9.44 -22.80
C TRP A 372 19.69 -10.75 -22.56
N LYS A 373 18.87 -11.15 -23.54
CA LYS A 373 18.11 -12.42 -23.52
C LYS A 373 18.95 -13.49 -24.21
N PHE A 374 19.45 -14.43 -23.44
CA PHE A 374 20.20 -15.58 -23.95
C PHE A 374 19.54 -16.88 -23.45
N GLY A 375 19.51 -17.92 -24.32
CA GLY A 375 18.85 -19.19 -24.03
C GLY A 375 17.33 -19.17 -24.23
N GLY A 376 16.70 -20.35 -24.21
CA GLY A 376 15.25 -20.58 -24.33
C GLY A 376 14.55 -20.70 -22.97
N TYR A 377 15.09 -20.09 -21.91
CA TYR A 377 14.49 -20.16 -20.58
C TYR A 377 13.13 -19.45 -20.58
N LYS A 378 12.08 -20.19 -20.24
CA LYS A 378 10.79 -19.62 -19.88
C LYS A 378 10.79 -19.41 -18.38
N GLU A 379 10.72 -18.17 -17.96
CA GLU A 379 10.53 -17.82 -16.56
C GLU A 379 9.26 -18.51 -16.05
N ARG A 380 9.40 -19.28 -14.98
CA ARG A 380 8.23 -19.80 -14.26
C ARG A 380 7.82 -18.69 -13.28
N GLU A 381 6.58 -18.28 -13.37
CA GLU A 381 5.99 -17.43 -12.34
C GLU A 381 6.02 -18.21 -11.02
N HIS A 382 6.63 -17.61 -10.03
CA HIS A 382 6.57 -18.06 -8.65
C HIS A 382 5.78 -17.01 -7.88
N ASP A 383 4.80 -17.46 -7.12
CA ASP A 383 4.08 -16.59 -6.20
C ASP A 383 5.08 -16.03 -5.19
N SER A 384 5.12 -14.71 -5.08
CA SER A 384 5.95 -14.03 -4.09
C SER A 384 5.34 -14.21 -2.71
N ILE A 385 6.17 -14.53 -1.72
CA ILE A 385 5.73 -14.56 -0.33
C ILE A 385 5.52 -13.12 0.13
N ASP A 386 4.31 -12.79 0.58
CA ASP A 386 4.02 -11.49 1.19
C ASP A 386 4.79 -11.35 2.51
N THR A 387 5.71 -10.38 2.55
CA THR A 387 6.53 -10.04 3.73
C THR A 387 6.22 -8.65 4.27
N SER A 388 5.19 -7.98 3.77
CA SER A 388 4.88 -6.57 4.07
C SER A 388 4.70 -6.28 5.58
N ARG A 389 4.21 -7.26 6.35
CA ARG A 389 3.97 -7.12 7.79
C ARG A 389 5.21 -7.25 8.67
N PHE A 390 6.32 -7.76 8.13
CA PHE A 390 7.56 -7.98 8.90
C PHE A 390 8.46 -6.74 8.96
N GLY A 391 8.11 -5.68 8.26
CA GLY A 391 8.94 -4.49 8.07
C GLY A 391 10.06 -4.74 7.03
N LYS A 392 10.44 -3.73 6.30
CA LYS A 392 11.65 -3.69 5.47
C LYS A 392 12.48 -2.51 5.90
#